data_b7d84928cd9d7382e072a22ad4ebe4c7
#
_entry.id   b7d84928cd9d7382e072a22ad4ebe4c7
#
_cell.length_a   1.000
_cell.length_b   1.000
_cell.length_c   1.000
_cell.angle_alpha   90.00
_cell.angle_beta   90.00
_cell.angle_gamma   90.00
#
_symmetry.space_group_name_H-M   'P 1'
#
loop_
_entity.id
_entity.type
_entity.pdbx_description
1 polymer ?
#
loop_
_entity_poly.entity_id
_entity_poly.type
_entity_poly.pdbx_seq_one_letter_code
_entity_poly.pdbx_strand_id
1 'polypeptide(L)'
;MNERTQKYKGKFTPQNPSKYIGETSNIIYRSMWERRCMKYFDVNPSVIAWASEEVVIPYYDTATKKVRRYFPDFLIKVRDKNGKTKLI
;
A
#
# COMPACT_ATOMS: atom_id res chain seq x y z
N MET A 1 -1.00 3.79 -27.61
CA MET A 1 -1.26 4.01 -26.82
C MET A 1 -0.72 3.69 -25.58
N ASN A 2 0.23 3.15 -25.46
CA ASN A 2 0.82 2.77 -24.27
C ASN A 2 1.58 3.82 -23.62
N GLU A 3 1.89 4.88 -24.32
CA GLU A 3 2.55 5.99 -23.73
C GLU A 3 1.75 6.60 -22.63
N ARG A 4 0.42 6.52 -22.70
CA ARG A 4 -0.38 7.08 -21.67
C ARG A 4 -0.18 6.43 -20.34
N THR A 5 0.02 5.11 -20.34
CA THR A 5 0.24 4.38 -19.11
C THR A 5 1.51 4.82 -18.45
N GLN A 6 2.53 5.06 -19.23
CA GLN A 6 3.80 5.48 -18.67
C GLN A 6 3.75 6.88 -18.09
N LYS A 7 2.91 7.74 -18.64
CA LYS A 7 2.78 9.10 -18.12
C LYS A 7 2.24 9.12 -16.70
N TYR A 8 1.53 8.08 -16.30
CA TYR A 8 0.96 8.04 -14.96
C TYR A 8 1.84 7.34 -13.95
N LYS A 9 3.01 6.92 -14.37
CA LYS A 9 3.94 6.27 -13.48
C LYS A 9 4.89 7.28 -12.89
N GLY A 10 5.14 7.21 -11.60
CA GLY A 10 6.03 8.16 -10.96
C GLY A 10 6.28 7.84 -9.51
N LYS A 11 7.03 8.70 -8.86
CA LYS A 11 7.33 8.56 -7.45
C LYS A 11 6.36 9.38 -6.62
N PHE A 12 5.89 8.80 -5.54
CA PHE A 12 5.02 9.50 -4.61
C PHE A 12 5.84 9.96 -3.41
N THR A 13 5.71 11.23 -3.06
CA THR A 13 6.38 11.80 -1.90
C THR A 13 5.34 12.05 -0.83
N PRO A 14 5.36 11.31 0.28
CA PRO A 14 4.34 11.48 1.31
C PRO A 14 4.53 12.78 2.09
N GLN A 15 3.42 13.39 2.49
CA GLN A 15 3.45 14.55 3.37
C GLN A 15 3.68 14.10 4.81
N ASN A 16 3.29 12.87 5.12
CA ASN A 16 3.45 12.31 6.46
C ASN A 16 4.28 11.04 6.38
N PRO A 17 5.59 11.17 6.12
CA PRO A 17 6.42 9.99 5.86
C PRO A 17 6.49 9.00 7.02
N SER A 18 6.22 9.45 8.24
CA SER A 18 6.26 8.55 9.38
C SER A 18 5.13 7.51 9.34
N LYS A 19 4.10 7.72 8.51
CA LYS A 19 3.02 6.75 8.36
C LYS A 19 3.39 5.64 7.40
N TYR A 20 4.35 5.86 6.53
CA TYR A 20 4.70 4.86 5.52
C TYR A 20 5.59 3.78 6.12
N ILE A 21 5.24 2.53 5.87
CA ILE A 21 6.02 1.38 6.31
C ILE A 21 6.93 0.98 5.16
N GLY A 22 8.22 1.28 5.26
CA GLY A 22 9.17 0.94 4.23
C GLY A 22 10.00 2.13 3.81
N GLU A 23 10.61 2.03 2.64
CA GLU A 23 11.53 3.05 2.14
C GLU A 23 10.75 4.16 1.45
N THR A 24 10.68 5.33 2.08
CA THR A 24 9.87 6.43 1.56
C THR A 24 10.45 7.04 0.28
N SER A 25 11.72 6.84 0.01
CA SER A 25 12.33 7.40 -1.19
C SER A 25 12.01 6.60 -2.43
N ASN A 26 11.32 5.49 -2.31
CA ASN A 26 11.08 4.61 -3.43
C ASN A 26 9.63 4.15 -3.53
N ILE A 27 8.70 5.04 -3.25
CA ILE A 27 7.27 4.74 -3.38
C ILE A 27 6.86 5.07 -4.80
N ILE A 28 6.50 4.04 -5.56
CA ILE A 28 6.20 4.22 -6.98
C ILE A 28 4.74 3.90 -7.24
N TYR A 29 4.03 4.82 -7.88
CA TYR A 29 2.69 4.56 -8.37
C TYR A 29 2.78 4.24 -9.87
N ARG A 30 1.93 3.32 -10.31
CA ARG A 30 1.90 2.90 -11.70
C ARG A 30 0.63 3.30 -12.41
N SER A 31 -0.24 4.01 -11.71
CA SER A 31 -1.47 4.54 -12.30
C SER A 31 -1.92 5.73 -11.49
N MET A 32 -2.78 6.55 -12.08
CA MET A 32 -3.34 7.69 -11.35
C MET A 32 -4.25 7.22 -10.21
N TRP A 33 -4.87 6.06 -10.39
CA TRP A 33 -5.68 5.48 -9.32
C TRP A 33 -4.81 5.16 -8.09
N GLU A 34 -3.67 4.54 -8.33
CA GLU A 34 -2.75 4.24 -7.22
C GLU A 34 -2.28 5.50 -6.54
N ARG A 35 -1.98 6.53 -7.32
CA ARG A 35 -1.52 7.79 -6.76
C ARG A 35 -2.59 8.42 -5.87
N ARG A 36 -3.85 8.33 -6.28
CA ARG A 36 -4.95 8.85 -5.47
C ARG A 36 -5.10 8.07 -4.18
N CYS A 37 -4.96 6.75 -4.23
CA CYS A 37 -5.02 5.93 -3.03
C CYS A 37 -3.90 6.29 -2.07
N MET A 38 -2.70 6.45 -2.58
CA MET A 38 -1.54 6.79 -1.76
C MET A 38 -1.74 8.13 -1.06
N LYS A 39 -2.27 9.12 -1.79
CA LYS A 39 -2.53 10.42 -1.21
C LYS A 39 -3.59 10.32 -0.12
N TYR A 40 -4.62 9.54 -0.37
CA TYR A 40 -5.68 9.35 0.61
C TYR A 40 -5.14 8.71 1.90
N PHE A 41 -4.33 7.66 1.76
CA PHE A 41 -3.76 7.00 2.93
C PHE A 41 -2.85 7.93 3.70
N ASP A 42 -2.11 8.76 2.98
CA ASP A 42 -1.13 9.65 3.59
C ASP A 42 -1.81 10.73 4.44
N VAL A 43 -2.93 11.28 4.00
CA VAL A 43 -3.55 12.41 4.67
C VAL A 43 -4.74 12.05 5.57
N ASN A 44 -5.27 10.84 5.44
CA ASN A 44 -6.44 10.45 6.22
C ASN A 44 -6.04 10.13 7.66
N PRO A 45 -6.59 10.84 8.66
CA PRO A 45 -6.19 10.60 10.04
C PRO A 45 -6.61 9.23 10.58
N SER A 46 -7.57 8.57 9.94
CA SER A 46 -7.93 7.22 10.35
C SER A 46 -6.93 6.17 9.89
N VAL A 47 -6.08 6.49 8.92
CA VAL A 47 -5.02 5.60 8.49
C VAL A 47 -3.79 5.87 9.35
N ILE A 48 -3.38 4.88 10.13
CA ILE A 48 -2.25 5.01 11.03
C ILE A 48 -0.95 4.76 10.29
N ALA A 49 -0.96 3.80 9.38
CA ALA A 49 0.22 3.43 8.62
C ALA A 49 -0.20 2.77 7.32
N TRP A 50 0.68 2.81 6.33
CA TRP A 50 0.38 2.17 5.04
C TRP A 50 1.68 1.81 4.34
N ALA A 51 1.58 0.88 3.39
CA ALA A 51 2.72 0.46 2.59
C ALA A 51 2.22 0.11 1.19
N SER A 52 3.10 0.29 0.21
CA SER A 52 2.83 -0.05 -1.18
C SER A 52 3.87 -1.04 -1.65
N GLU A 53 3.43 -2.26 -1.95
CA GLU A 53 4.30 -3.30 -2.51
C GLU A 53 5.53 -3.63 -1.65
N GLU A 54 5.45 -3.34 -0.35
CA GLU A 54 6.58 -3.59 0.54
C GLU A 54 6.44 -4.87 1.34
N VAL A 55 5.25 -5.47 1.32
CA VAL A 55 4.93 -6.56 2.23
C VAL A 55 4.62 -7.82 1.46
N VAL A 56 5.13 -8.93 1.97
CA VAL A 56 4.80 -10.24 1.45
C VAL A 56 4.13 -11.00 2.58
N ILE A 57 2.95 -11.54 2.32
CA ILE A 57 2.19 -12.26 3.32
C ILE A 57 2.21 -13.74 2.96
N PRO A 58 2.90 -14.56 3.76
CA PRO A 58 2.87 -16.00 3.51
C PRO A 58 1.55 -16.59 3.99
N TYR A 59 1.04 -17.56 3.26
CA TYR A 59 -0.15 -18.27 3.67
C TYR A 59 -0.07 -19.70 3.19
N TYR A 60 -0.81 -20.58 3.87
CA TYR A 60 -0.82 -22.00 3.52
C TYR A 60 -2.00 -22.27 2.58
N ASP A 61 -1.68 -22.76 1.39
CA ASP A 61 -2.71 -23.10 0.41
C ASP A 61 -3.09 -24.56 0.60
N THR A 62 -4.28 -24.80 1.12
CA THR A 62 -4.72 -26.16 1.40
C THR A 62 -4.95 -26.98 0.13
N ALA A 63 -5.26 -26.33 -0.98
CA ALA A 63 -5.49 -27.04 -2.23
C ALA A 63 -4.21 -27.65 -2.79
N THR A 64 -3.12 -26.91 -2.74
CA THR A 64 -1.83 -27.38 -3.26
C THR A 64 -0.92 -27.90 -2.16
N LYS A 65 -1.31 -27.70 -0.88
CA LYS A 65 -0.53 -28.13 0.29
C LYS A 65 0.86 -27.51 0.29
N LYS A 66 0.94 -26.22 -0.10
CA LYS A 66 2.20 -25.49 -0.15
C LYS A 66 2.03 -24.15 0.51
N VAL A 67 3.12 -23.61 1.02
CA VAL A 67 3.15 -22.23 1.48
C VAL A 67 3.33 -21.35 0.27
N ARG A 68 2.43 -20.38 0.12
CA ARG A 68 2.50 -19.42 -0.97
C ARG A 68 2.69 -18.04 -0.41
N ARG A 69 3.02 -17.08 -1.29
CA ARG A 69 3.22 -15.71 -0.91
C ARG A 69 2.21 -14.82 -1.59
N TYR A 70 1.57 -13.94 -0.83
CA TYR A 70 0.64 -12.97 -1.35
C TYR A 70 1.31 -11.61 -1.35
N PHE A 71 1.25 -10.91 -2.49
CA PHE A 71 1.87 -9.60 -2.65
C PHE A 71 0.76 -8.57 -2.81
N PRO A 72 0.30 -7.97 -1.72
CA PRO A 72 -0.77 -6.97 -1.82
C PRO A 72 -0.24 -5.69 -2.45
N ASP A 73 -1.11 -4.99 -3.19
CA ASP A 73 -0.75 -3.69 -3.74
C ASP A 73 -0.56 -2.69 -2.63
N PHE A 74 -1.44 -2.73 -1.62
CA PHE A 74 -1.35 -1.84 -0.47
C PHE A 74 -1.61 -2.62 0.81
N LEU A 75 -0.96 -2.19 1.86
CA LEU A 75 -1.26 -2.65 3.20
C LEU A 75 -1.61 -1.42 4.01
N ILE A 76 -2.75 -1.44 4.70
CA ILE A 76 -3.24 -0.29 5.42
C ILE A 76 -3.55 -0.68 6.85
N LYS A 77 -3.06 0.14 7.79
CA LYS A 77 -3.38 -0.03 9.18
C LYS A 77 -4.29 1.11 9.60
N VAL A 78 -5.51 0.81 10.00
CA VAL A 78 -6.50 1.82 10.32
C VAL A 78 -6.94 1.68 11.78
N ARG A 79 -7.48 2.78 12.32
CA ARG A 79 -8.04 2.77 13.66
C ARG A 79 -9.55 2.61 13.54
N ASP A 80 -10.12 1.66 14.27
CA ASP A 80 -11.56 1.44 14.24
C ASP A 80 -12.26 2.33 15.27
N LYS A 81 -13.58 2.16 15.39
CA LYS A 81 -14.37 2.98 16.28
C LYS A 81 -13.98 2.85 17.74
N ASN A 82 -13.43 1.73 18.12
CA ASN A 82 -13.04 1.49 19.50
C ASN A 82 -11.59 1.84 19.76
N GLY A 83 -10.94 2.46 18.81
CA GLY A 83 -9.55 2.83 18.95
C GLY A 83 -8.58 1.70 18.66
N LYS A 84 -9.09 0.56 18.23
CA LYS A 84 -8.22 -0.57 17.87
C LYS A 84 -7.71 -0.43 16.45
N THR A 85 -6.52 -0.95 16.19
CA THR A 85 -5.96 -0.91 14.86
C THR A 85 -6.37 -2.15 14.07
N LYS A 86 -6.52 -1.98 12.77
CA LYS A 86 -6.94 -3.04 11.88
C LYS A 86 -6.06 -3.05 10.67
N LEU A 87 -5.69 -4.25 10.22
CA LEU A 87 -4.86 -4.40 9.03
C LEU A 87 -5.76 -4.79 7.87
N ILE A 88 -5.62 -4.12 6.78
CA ILE A 88 -6.45 -4.37 5.60
C ILE A 88 -5.58 -4.65 4.39
#